data_2aa581d4c79137088d77e3ba2b3332e0
#
_entry.id   2aa581d4c79137088d77e3ba2b3332e0
#
_cell.length_a   1.000
_cell.length_b   1.000
_cell.length_c   1.000
_cell.angle_alpha   90.00
_cell.angle_beta   90.00
_cell.angle_gamma   90.00
#
_symmetry.space_group_name_H-M   'P 1'
#
loop_
_entity.id
_entity.type
_entity.pdbx_description
1 polymer ?
#
loop_
_entity_poly.entity_id
_entity_poly.type
_entity_poly.pdbx_seq_one_letter_code
_entity_poly.pdbx_strand_id
1 'polypeptide(L)'
;MAMTWNDLQQNALGLTTSPALLLVDMINGFTDPACALGTDCPEVVAANLQLLKTFRALGLPVFFTTVVYRNDQQAQVFRQKVPALNVLQSDSHWVKVDSALEPLDGEPVIEKQWASAFFDTDLDQQLSALGVDSLVVTGLTTSGCVRASAVDALQNNYQVVVAEEAVGDRNPEAHRANLFDLNAKYADVLPVAQVLSQLTALCGDKG
;
A
#
# COMPACT_ATOMS: atom_id res chain seq x y z
N MET A 1 17.32 1.05 -19.86
CA MET A 1 16.94 2.33 -20.46
C MET A 1 16.24 3.09 -19.35
N ALA A 2 16.82 4.17 -18.84
CA ALA A 2 16.18 4.96 -17.80
C ALA A 2 14.88 5.53 -18.35
N MET A 3 13.76 5.29 -17.66
CA MET A 3 12.48 5.93 -17.98
C MET A 3 12.64 7.43 -17.76
N THR A 4 12.40 8.23 -18.80
CA THR A 4 12.28 9.68 -18.63
C THR A 4 10.85 9.96 -18.17
N TRP A 5 10.70 10.38 -16.92
CA TRP A 5 9.42 10.71 -16.28
C TRP A 5 8.87 12.09 -16.72
N ASN A 6 8.96 12.43 -18.02
CA ASN A 6 8.67 13.77 -18.52
C ASN A 6 7.33 13.83 -19.27
N ASP A 7 6.23 13.63 -18.55
CA ASP A 7 4.88 13.90 -19.10
C ASP A 7 4.43 15.33 -18.76
N LEU A 8 4.52 15.71 -17.48
CA LEU A 8 4.15 17.03 -16.97
C LEU A 8 5.29 17.61 -16.12
N GLN A 9 5.30 18.92 -15.92
CA GLN A 9 6.14 19.52 -14.89
C GLN A 9 5.64 19.04 -13.52
N GLN A 10 6.50 18.41 -12.73
CA GLN A 10 6.19 17.83 -11.44
C GLN A 10 6.98 18.50 -10.33
N ASN A 11 6.39 18.58 -9.15
CA ASN A 11 7.09 18.92 -7.93
C ASN A 11 7.10 17.67 -7.02
N ALA A 12 8.27 17.20 -6.63
CA ALA A 12 8.38 16.20 -5.58
C ALA A 12 7.99 16.84 -4.24
N LEU A 13 7.08 16.20 -3.53
CA LEU A 13 6.57 16.67 -2.24
C LEU A 13 7.28 15.98 -1.07
N GLY A 14 7.67 14.72 -1.24
CA GLY A 14 8.31 13.89 -0.23
C GLY A 14 7.41 13.57 0.96
N LEU A 15 8.03 13.19 2.08
CA LEU A 15 7.35 12.95 3.35
C LEU A 15 7.32 14.22 4.19
N THR A 16 6.27 14.39 4.94
CA THR A 16 6.07 15.47 5.92
C THR A 16 6.40 15.00 7.34
N THR A 17 6.04 15.79 8.35
CA THR A 17 6.49 15.57 9.74
C THR A 17 5.76 14.44 10.48
N SER A 18 4.62 13.97 9.94
CA SER A 18 3.76 12.95 10.55
C SER A 18 3.39 11.85 9.56
N PRO A 19 4.38 11.10 9.04
CA PRO A 19 4.11 10.04 8.06
C PRO A 19 3.53 8.80 8.71
N ALA A 20 2.70 8.06 7.95
CA ALA A 20 2.28 6.70 8.28
C ALA A 20 2.63 5.72 7.16
N LEU A 21 2.81 4.44 7.50
CA LEU A 21 2.99 3.35 6.55
C LEU A 21 1.64 2.67 6.30
N LEU A 22 1.27 2.52 5.03
CA LEU A 22 0.09 1.78 4.58
C LEU A 22 0.53 0.58 3.74
N LEU A 23 0.45 -0.62 4.34
CA LEU A 23 0.72 -1.89 3.65
C LEU A 23 -0.60 -2.38 3.02
N VAL A 24 -0.74 -2.15 1.71
CA VAL A 24 -1.96 -2.50 0.99
C VAL A 24 -1.94 -3.98 0.62
N ASP A 25 -2.86 -4.74 1.20
CA ASP A 25 -3.16 -6.13 0.87
C ASP A 25 -1.93 -7.06 0.81
N MET A 26 -0.97 -6.86 1.74
CA MET A 26 0.14 -7.78 1.93
C MET A 26 -0.35 -9.03 2.69
N ILE A 27 -1.26 -9.75 2.04
CA ILE A 27 -1.96 -10.93 2.56
C ILE A 27 -1.61 -12.17 1.76
N ASN A 28 -1.76 -13.35 2.35
CA ASN A 28 -1.45 -14.62 1.71
C ASN A 28 -2.13 -14.80 0.34
N GLY A 29 -3.33 -14.24 0.16
CA GLY A 29 -4.04 -14.27 -1.12
C GLY A 29 -3.31 -13.58 -2.27
N PHE A 30 -2.42 -12.64 -1.99
CA PHE A 30 -1.64 -11.92 -3.00
C PHE A 30 -0.14 -12.24 -2.97
N THR A 31 0.42 -12.66 -1.81
CA THR A 31 1.85 -12.99 -1.68
C THR A 31 2.18 -14.46 -1.96
N ASP A 32 1.19 -15.37 -1.83
CA ASP A 32 1.39 -16.80 -2.06
C ASP A 32 1.00 -17.17 -3.50
N PRO A 33 1.95 -17.63 -4.35
CA PRO A 33 1.67 -18.03 -5.74
C PRO A 33 0.72 -19.23 -5.86
N ALA A 34 0.43 -19.96 -4.79
CA ALA A 34 -0.59 -21.02 -4.78
C ALA A 34 -2.03 -20.46 -4.86
N CYS A 35 -2.23 -19.20 -4.49
CA CYS A 35 -3.52 -18.52 -4.67
C CYS A 35 -3.71 -18.04 -6.11
N ALA A 36 -4.96 -18.11 -6.62
CA ALA A 36 -5.28 -17.59 -7.95
C ALA A 36 -5.04 -16.08 -8.13
N LEU A 37 -4.97 -15.32 -7.04
CA LEU A 37 -4.64 -13.90 -7.01
C LEU A 37 -3.15 -13.66 -6.74
N GLY A 38 -2.43 -14.67 -6.31
CA GLY A 38 -1.06 -14.56 -5.81
C GLY A 38 -0.03 -14.28 -6.89
N THR A 39 1.10 -13.78 -6.44
CA THR A 39 2.32 -13.60 -7.24
C THR A 39 3.54 -14.00 -6.43
N ASP A 40 4.55 -14.54 -7.10
CA ASP A 40 5.84 -14.80 -6.47
C ASP A 40 6.59 -13.46 -6.36
N CYS A 41 6.68 -12.93 -5.15
CA CYS A 41 7.21 -11.57 -4.92
C CYS A 41 8.02 -11.45 -3.61
N PRO A 42 8.99 -12.35 -3.35
CA PRO A 42 9.75 -12.33 -2.10
C PRO A 42 10.51 -11.01 -1.89
N GLU A 43 10.95 -10.35 -2.96
CA GLU A 43 11.64 -9.06 -2.90
C GLU A 43 10.69 -7.95 -2.41
N VAL A 44 9.43 -7.96 -2.86
CA VAL A 44 8.42 -7.01 -2.39
C VAL A 44 8.14 -7.22 -0.90
N VAL A 45 7.99 -8.47 -0.45
CA VAL A 45 7.81 -8.80 0.96
C VAL A 45 9.00 -8.32 1.79
N ALA A 46 10.24 -8.57 1.33
CA ALA A 46 11.46 -8.14 2.00
C ALA A 46 11.57 -6.61 2.11
N ALA A 47 11.21 -5.88 1.05
CA ALA A 47 11.19 -4.42 1.04
C ALA A 47 10.13 -3.86 2.02
N ASN A 48 8.93 -4.45 2.05
CA ASN A 48 7.90 -4.11 3.02
C ASN A 48 8.36 -4.37 4.46
N LEU A 49 9.01 -5.50 4.73
CA LEU A 49 9.56 -5.82 6.05
C LEU A 49 10.61 -4.80 6.50
N GLN A 50 11.44 -4.30 5.59
CA GLN A 50 12.44 -3.27 5.90
C GLN A 50 11.77 -1.95 6.31
N LEU A 51 10.79 -1.49 5.55
CA LEU A 51 10.00 -0.29 5.89
C LEU A 51 9.25 -0.46 7.20
N LEU A 52 8.56 -1.58 7.39
CA LEU A 52 7.80 -1.92 8.59
C LEU A 52 8.68 -1.86 9.85
N LYS A 53 9.87 -2.47 9.82
CA LYS A 53 10.84 -2.41 10.93
C LYS A 53 11.26 -0.97 11.24
N THR A 54 11.44 -0.15 10.23
CA THR A 54 11.86 1.25 10.41
C THR A 54 10.72 2.07 11.01
N PHE A 55 9.49 1.98 10.51
CA PHE A 55 8.34 2.68 11.08
C PHE A 55 8.12 2.30 12.54
N ARG A 56 8.19 1.01 12.88
CA ARG A 56 8.08 0.49 14.25
C ARG A 56 9.20 1.03 15.15
N ALA A 57 10.44 1.02 14.66
CA ALA A 57 11.59 1.53 15.43
C ALA A 57 11.50 3.04 15.73
N LEU A 58 10.86 3.79 14.83
CA LEU A 58 10.64 5.23 14.97
C LEU A 58 9.33 5.57 15.72
N GLY A 59 8.53 4.57 16.09
CA GLY A 59 7.23 4.76 16.74
C GLY A 59 6.19 5.45 15.84
N LEU A 60 6.34 5.32 14.51
CA LEU A 60 5.43 5.90 13.53
C LEU A 60 4.25 4.97 13.25
N PRO A 61 3.05 5.52 12.91
CA PRO A 61 1.86 4.73 12.66
C PRO A 61 2.03 3.75 11.49
N VAL A 62 1.48 2.54 11.66
CA VAL A 62 1.44 1.49 10.65
C VAL A 62 0.01 1.01 10.48
N PHE A 63 -0.43 0.88 9.25
CA PHE A 63 -1.74 0.38 8.86
C PHE A 63 -1.59 -0.74 7.84
N PHE A 64 -2.37 -1.78 8.01
CA PHE A 64 -2.51 -2.87 7.04
C PHE A 64 -3.90 -2.84 6.42
N THR A 65 -4.04 -3.37 5.20
CA THR A 65 -5.35 -3.67 4.64
C THR A 65 -5.47 -5.14 4.27
N THR A 66 -6.70 -5.62 4.27
CA THR A 66 -7.08 -6.93 3.75
C THR A 66 -8.42 -6.85 3.03
N VAL A 67 -8.55 -7.58 1.92
CA VAL A 67 -9.83 -7.72 1.23
C VAL A 67 -10.59 -8.91 1.82
N VAL A 68 -11.80 -8.67 2.32
CA VAL A 68 -12.61 -9.71 2.98
C VAL A 68 -14.05 -9.67 2.51
N TYR A 69 -14.58 -10.82 2.11
CA TYR A 69 -16.00 -10.99 1.79
C TYR A 69 -16.67 -11.92 2.80
N ARG A 70 -17.83 -11.52 3.32
CA ARG A 70 -18.65 -12.27 4.28
C ARG A 70 -19.93 -12.82 3.68
N ASN A 71 -20.31 -12.31 2.51
CA ASN A 71 -21.52 -12.75 1.80
C ASN A 71 -21.45 -12.40 0.31
N ASP A 72 -22.38 -12.90 -0.46
CA ASP A 72 -22.42 -12.72 -1.92
C ASP A 72 -22.93 -11.35 -2.37
N GLN A 73 -23.45 -10.53 -1.45
CA GLN A 73 -23.94 -9.20 -1.76
C GLN A 73 -22.82 -8.15 -1.81
N GLN A 74 -21.67 -8.45 -1.18
CA GLN A 74 -20.54 -7.54 -1.12
C GLN A 74 -19.78 -7.47 -2.45
N ALA A 75 -19.52 -6.26 -2.92
CA ALA A 75 -18.71 -5.94 -4.11
C ALA A 75 -19.05 -6.81 -5.35
N GLN A 76 -20.32 -7.08 -5.61
CA GLN A 76 -20.79 -8.02 -6.65
C GLN A 76 -20.18 -7.74 -8.03
N VAL A 77 -20.19 -6.48 -8.48
CA VAL A 77 -19.66 -6.10 -9.79
C VAL A 77 -18.14 -6.33 -9.86
N PHE A 78 -17.42 -6.01 -8.80
CA PHE A 78 -15.97 -6.25 -8.73
C PHE A 78 -15.63 -7.74 -8.77
N ARG A 79 -16.35 -8.55 -7.98
CA ARG A 79 -16.20 -10.01 -7.94
C ARG A 79 -16.66 -10.70 -9.23
N GLN A 80 -17.64 -10.14 -9.93
CA GLN A 80 -18.02 -10.60 -11.28
C GLN A 80 -16.94 -10.29 -12.31
N LYS A 81 -16.33 -9.10 -12.23
CA LYS A 81 -15.22 -8.70 -13.12
C LYS A 81 -13.96 -9.50 -12.88
N VAL A 82 -13.67 -9.82 -11.60
CA VAL A 82 -12.48 -10.57 -11.17
C VAL A 82 -12.91 -11.76 -10.29
N PRO A 83 -13.37 -12.88 -10.89
CA PRO A 83 -13.91 -14.01 -10.13
C PRO A 83 -12.93 -14.63 -9.13
N ALA A 84 -11.62 -14.50 -9.36
CA ALA A 84 -10.60 -14.97 -8.44
C ALA A 84 -10.73 -14.34 -7.03
N LEU A 85 -11.31 -13.13 -6.91
CA LEU A 85 -11.57 -12.48 -5.61
C LEU A 85 -12.46 -13.31 -4.69
N ASN A 86 -13.25 -14.25 -5.22
CA ASN A 86 -14.17 -15.07 -4.42
C ASN A 86 -13.47 -16.00 -3.41
N VAL A 87 -12.16 -16.19 -3.50
CA VAL A 87 -11.38 -16.96 -2.50
C VAL A 87 -11.17 -16.18 -1.18
N LEU A 88 -11.37 -14.87 -1.19
CA LEU A 88 -11.11 -13.97 -0.06
C LEU A 88 -12.31 -13.92 0.91
N GLN A 89 -12.69 -15.10 1.44
CA GLN A 89 -13.75 -15.22 2.44
C GLN A 89 -13.18 -14.97 3.86
N SER A 90 -14.02 -14.49 4.76
CA SER A 90 -13.62 -14.05 6.10
C SER A 90 -12.93 -15.11 6.97
N ASP A 91 -13.18 -16.39 6.73
CA ASP A 91 -12.57 -17.53 7.43
C ASP A 91 -11.39 -18.14 6.68
N SER A 92 -11.08 -17.61 5.50
CA SER A 92 -10.02 -18.11 4.63
C SER A 92 -8.63 -17.76 5.16
N HIS A 93 -7.66 -18.66 4.95
CA HIS A 93 -6.24 -18.36 5.10
C HIS A 93 -5.77 -17.19 4.21
N TRP A 94 -6.42 -17.01 3.06
CA TRP A 94 -6.02 -16.04 2.05
C TRP A 94 -6.20 -14.57 2.47
N VAL A 95 -7.05 -14.29 3.45
CA VAL A 95 -7.29 -12.92 3.96
C VAL A 95 -6.32 -12.51 5.09
N LYS A 96 -5.49 -13.44 5.57
CA LYS A 96 -4.53 -13.17 6.64
C LYS A 96 -3.30 -12.46 6.08
N VAL A 97 -2.79 -11.50 6.83
CA VAL A 97 -1.52 -10.83 6.50
C VAL A 97 -0.41 -11.88 6.40
N ASP A 98 0.51 -11.68 5.47
CA ASP A 98 1.69 -12.53 5.30
C ASP A 98 2.46 -12.63 6.61
N SER A 99 2.82 -13.83 7.00
CA SER A 99 3.47 -14.12 8.29
C SER A 99 4.83 -13.41 8.48
N ALA A 100 5.50 -13.02 7.39
CA ALA A 100 6.73 -12.22 7.47
C ALA A 100 6.47 -10.76 7.91
N LEU A 101 5.22 -10.29 7.79
CA LEU A 101 4.82 -8.91 8.04
C LEU A 101 3.82 -8.80 9.22
N GLU A 102 3.68 -9.82 10.02
CA GLU A 102 2.67 -9.96 11.07
C GLU A 102 2.41 -8.65 11.84
N PRO A 103 1.14 -8.17 11.88
CA PRO A 103 0.77 -6.98 12.62
C PRO A 103 1.00 -7.14 14.13
N LEU A 104 1.47 -6.08 14.79
CA LEU A 104 1.59 -6.01 16.24
C LEU A 104 0.29 -5.48 16.87
N ASP A 105 0.16 -5.68 18.19
CA ASP A 105 -0.93 -5.07 18.96
C ASP A 105 -0.93 -3.54 18.77
N GLY A 106 -2.08 -3.00 18.37
CA GLY A 106 -2.23 -1.58 18.09
C GLY A 106 -1.98 -1.18 16.62
N GLU A 107 -1.55 -2.09 15.75
CA GLU A 107 -1.46 -1.86 14.32
C GLU A 107 -2.75 -2.35 13.63
N PRO A 108 -3.64 -1.45 13.19
CA PRO A 108 -4.93 -1.85 12.62
C PRO A 108 -4.77 -2.58 11.28
N VAL A 109 -5.59 -3.62 11.11
CA VAL A 109 -5.82 -4.29 9.82
C VAL A 109 -7.20 -3.88 9.32
N ILE A 110 -7.22 -2.95 8.37
CA ILE A 110 -8.45 -2.41 7.79
C ILE A 110 -9.04 -3.43 6.81
N GLU A 111 -10.22 -3.93 7.12
CA GLU A 111 -10.97 -4.80 6.21
C GLU A 111 -11.71 -3.96 5.17
N LYS A 112 -11.56 -4.30 3.92
CA LYS A 112 -12.24 -3.65 2.80
C LYS A 112 -12.81 -4.65 1.81
N GLN A 113 -13.74 -4.23 0.97
CA GLN A 113 -14.34 -5.04 -0.10
C GLN A 113 -13.92 -4.56 -1.50
N TRP A 114 -13.35 -3.38 -1.59
CA TRP A 114 -13.02 -2.69 -2.85
C TRP A 114 -11.51 -2.51 -3.01
N ALA A 115 -11.08 -1.97 -4.14
CA ALA A 115 -9.68 -1.79 -4.42
C ALA A 115 -9.01 -0.79 -3.47
N SER A 116 -9.59 0.40 -3.29
CA SER A 116 -9.01 1.44 -2.45
C SER A 116 -9.13 1.09 -0.96
N ALA A 117 -8.08 1.39 -0.20
CA ALA A 117 -8.05 1.32 1.25
C ALA A 117 -8.97 2.35 1.93
N PHE A 118 -9.36 3.41 1.22
CA PHE A 118 -10.19 4.50 1.75
C PHE A 118 -11.67 4.30 1.46
N PHE A 119 -12.02 3.57 0.38
CA PHE A 119 -13.39 3.46 -0.05
C PHE A 119 -14.20 2.54 0.87
N ASP A 120 -15.24 3.08 1.50
CA ASP A 120 -16.15 2.38 2.42
C ASP A 120 -15.42 1.77 3.63
N THR A 121 -14.40 2.50 4.16
CA THR A 121 -13.63 2.17 5.36
C THR A 121 -13.53 3.40 6.27
N ASP A 122 -13.01 3.21 7.46
CA ASP A 122 -12.72 4.28 8.41
C ASP A 122 -11.24 4.72 8.44
N LEU A 123 -10.45 4.31 7.42
CA LEU A 123 -9.01 4.59 7.37
C LEU A 123 -8.70 6.09 7.49
N ASP A 124 -9.42 6.95 6.74
CA ASP A 124 -9.22 8.39 6.79
C ASP A 124 -9.47 8.97 8.18
N GLN A 125 -10.50 8.49 8.88
CA GLN A 125 -10.80 8.91 10.25
C GLN A 125 -9.68 8.52 11.22
N GLN A 126 -9.13 7.30 11.09
CA GLN A 126 -8.04 6.81 11.93
C GLN A 126 -6.75 7.59 11.67
N LEU A 127 -6.40 7.84 10.41
CA LEU A 127 -5.23 8.64 10.03
C LEU A 127 -5.33 10.08 10.54
N SER A 128 -6.48 10.70 10.33
CA SER A 128 -6.76 12.06 10.80
C SER A 128 -6.69 12.19 12.33
N ALA A 129 -7.21 11.20 13.06
CA ALA A 129 -7.16 11.16 14.52
C ALA A 129 -5.71 11.11 15.07
N LEU A 130 -4.78 10.55 14.31
CA LEU A 130 -3.36 10.49 14.63
C LEU A 130 -2.56 11.71 14.11
N GLY A 131 -3.22 12.64 13.40
CA GLY A 131 -2.58 13.81 12.81
C GLY A 131 -1.61 13.44 11.67
N VAL A 132 -1.85 12.34 10.99
CA VAL A 132 -1.06 11.92 9.81
C VAL A 132 -1.27 12.92 8.69
N ASP A 133 -0.20 13.29 8.00
CA ASP A 133 -0.19 14.27 6.91
C ASP A 133 0.45 13.73 5.62
N SER A 134 1.16 12.63 5.71
CA SER A 134 1.72 11.92 4.55
C SER A 134 1.68 10.41 4.71
N LEU A 135 1.67 9.69 3.58
CA LEU A 135 1.60 8.23 3.55
C LEU A 135 2.72 7.64 2.71
N VAL A 136 3.40 6.64 3.26
CA VAL A 136 4.18 5.68 2.47
C VAL A 136 3.25 4.54 2.11
N VAL A 137 2.87 4.44 0.84
CA VAL A 137 1.98 3.40 0.31
C VAL A 137 2.81 2.29 -0.31
N THR A 138 2.55 1.06 0.13
CA THR A 138 3.24 -0.16 -0.31
C THR A 138 2.25 -1.27 -0.61
N GLY A 139 2.72 -2.42 -1.07
CA GLY A 139 1.91 -3.64 -1.16
C GLY A 139 1.48 -4.04 -2.56
N LEU A 140 0.35 -4.70 -2.68
CA LEU A 140 -0.12 -5.39 -3.88
C LEU A 140 -1.58 -5.01 -4.24
N THR A 141 -1.94 -4.95 -5.52
CA THR A 141 -1.03 -4.89 -6.66
C THR A 141 -0.89 -3.46 -7.13
N THR A 142 0.24 -3.13 -7.74
CA THR A 142 0.55 -1.76 -8.19
C THR A 142 -0.55 -1.17 -9.05
N SER A 143 -1.08 -1.91 -10.03
CA SER A 143 -2.13 -1.45 -10.94
C SER A 143 -3.54 -1.49 -10.34
N GLY A 144 -3.70 -2.12 -9.18
CA GLY A 144 -4.99 -2.33 -8.51
C GLY A 144 -5.11 -1.53 -7.22
N CYS A 145 -5.04 -2.24 -6.10
CA CYS A 145 -5.31 -1.69 -4.78
C CYS A 145 -4.30 -0.60 -4.37
N VAL A 146 -3.02 -0.74 -4.72
CA VAL A 146 -1.99 0.28 -4.45
C VAL A 146 -2.35 1.58 -5.18
N ARG A 147 -2.57 1.51 -6.51
CA ARG A 147 -2.96 2.70 -7.29
C ARG A 147 -4.24 3.35 -6.75
N ALA A 148 -5.27 2.55 -6.51
CA ALA A 148 -6.55 3.07 -6.03
C ALA A 148 -6.39 3.78 -4.68
N SER A 149 -5.62 3.19 -3.76
CA SER A 149 -5.37 3.77 -2.44
C SER A 149 -4.50 5.03 -2.50
N ALA A 150 -3.47 5.05 -3.36
CA ALA A 150 -2.62 6.23 -3.54
C ALA A 150 -3.38 7.43 -4.12
N VAL A 151 -4.26 7.18 -5.10
CA VAL A 151 -5.12 8.22 -5.68
C VAL A 151 -6.10 8.76 -4.65
N ASP A 152 -6.76 7.88 -3.89
CA ASP A 152 -7.69 8.33 -2.86
C ASP A 152 -6.98 9.02 -1.68
N ALA A 153 -5.78 8.60 -1.32
CA ALA A 153 -4.96 9.30 -0.33
C ALA A 153 -4.69 10.76 -0.76
N LEU A 154 -4.26 10.96 -2.01
CA LEU A 154 -4.09 12.31 -2.55
C LEU A 154 -5.40 13.10 -2.54
N GLN A 155 -6.53 12.48 -2.91
CA GLN A 155 -7.85 13.12 -2.91
C GLN A 155 -8.33 13.50 -1.51
N ASN A 156 -7.86 12.80 -0.47
CA ASN A 156 -8.05 13.15 0.94
C ASN A 156 -6.96 14.09 1.47
N ASN A 157 -6.15 14.67 0.58
CA ASN A 157 -5.15 15.69 0.88
C ASN A 157 -3.92 15.20 1.67
N TYR A 158 -3.59 13.92 1.59
CA TYR A 158 -2.31 13.39 2.07
C TYR A 158 -1.22 13.57 1.01
N GLN A 159 0.00 13.89 1.44
CA GLN A 159 1.17 13.73 0.57
C GLN A 159 1.47 12.24 0.46
N VAL A 160 1.67 11.75 -0.77
CA VAL A 160 1.80 10.32 -1.02
C VAL A 160 3.16 9.98 -1.59
N VAL A 161 3.83 9.05 -0.94
CA VAL A 161 5.04 8.40 -1.44
C VAL A 161 4.73 6.94 -1.69
N VAL A 162 5.02 6.44 -2.89
CA VAL A 162 4.99 5.00 -3.21
C VAL A 162 6.42 4.48 -3.19
N ALA A 163 6.70 3.50 -2.34
CA ALA A 163 8.03 2.89 -2.25
C ALA A 163 8.20 1.85 -3.36
N GLU A 164 9.06 2.14 -4.35
CA GLU A 164 9.13 1.44 -5.64
C GLU A 164 9.32 -0.06 -5.49
N GLU A 165 10.30 -0.51 -4.69
CA GLU A 165 10.59 -1.94 -4.51
C GLU A 165 9.62 -2.64 -3.54
N ALA A 166 8.82 -1.86 -2.79
CA ALA A 166 7.84 -2.38 -1.86
C ALA A 166 6.43 -2.54 -2.45
N VAL A 167 6.27 -2.32 -3.76
CA VAL A 167 5.04 -2.59 -4.50
C VAL A 167 5.31 -3.58 -5.64
N GLY A 168 4.31 -4.38 -5.99
CA GLY A 168 4.45 -5.40 -7.04
C GLY A 168 3.17 -5.62 -7.83
N ASP A 169 3.31 -6.31 -8.96
CA ASP A 169 2.19 -6.67 -9.81
C ASP A 169 2.48 -7.99 -10.56
N ARG A 170 1.44 -8.73 -10.90
CA ARG A 170 1.55 -9.95 -11.73
C ARG A 170 2.00 -9.67 -13.16
N ASN A 171 1.68 -8.49 -13.68
CA ASN A 171 2.04 -8.04 -15.01
C ASN A 171 3.09 -6.92 -14.94
N PRO A 172 4.34 -7.15 -15.40
CA PRO A 172 5.40 -6.14 -15.35
C PRO A 172 5.12 -4.88 -16.17
N GLU A 173 4.34 -4.99 -17.23
CA GLU A 173 3.97 -3.81 -18.04
C GLU A 173 2.94 -2.94 -17.32
N ALA A 174 1.94 -3.59 -16.69
CA ALA A 174 0.98 -2.89 -15.85
C ALA A 174 1.67 -2.22 -14.66
N HIS A 175 2.61 -2.93 -14.01
CA HIS A 175 3.41 -2.38 -12.93
C HIS A 175 4.13 -1.09 -13.35
N ARG A 176 4.93 -1.14 -14.41
CA ARG A 176 5.69 0.02 -14.90
C ARG A 176 4.80 1.19 -15.32
N ALA A 177 3.70 0.91 -16.06
CA ALA A 177 2.77 1.94 -16.51
C ALA A 177 2.09 2.65 -15.33
N ASN A 178 1.72 1.89 -14.28
CA ASN A 178 1.09 2.47 -13.11
C ASN A 178 2.06 3.23 -12.21
N LEU A 179 3.30 2.79 -12.04
CA LEU A 179 4.34 3.59 -11.39
C LEU A 179 4.60 4.90 -12.14
N PHE A 180 4.63 4.86 -13.47
CA PHE A 180 4.74 6.08 -14.29
C PHE A 180 3.59 7.04 -14.03
N ASP A 181 2.35 6.57 -14.10
CA ASP A 181 1.16 7.40 -13.86
C ASP A 181 1.11 7.97 -12.44
N LEU A 182 1.43 7.13 -11.45
CA LEU A 182 1.49 7.54 -10.04
C LEU A 182 2.51 8.66 -9.86
N ASN A 183 3.73 8.47 -10.33
CA ASN A 183 4.78 9.46 -10.22
C ASN A 183 4.46 10.75 -10.99
N ALA A 184 3.78 10.65 -12.13
CA ALA A 184 3.46 11.81 -12.95
C ALA A 184 2.36 12.70 -12.35
N LYS A 185 1.47 12.16 -11.49
CA LYS A 185 0.21 12.87 -11.15
C LYS A 185 -0.24 12.74 -9.69
N TYR A 186 0.13 11.67 -8.97
CA TYR A 186 -0.58 11.32 -7.73
C TYR A 186 0.32 11.09 -6.52
N ALA A 187 1.59 10.77 -6.73
CA ALA A 187 2.51 10.40 -5.67
C ALA A 187 3.97 10.66 -6.10
N ASP A 188 4.87 10.71 -5.15
CA ASP A 188 6.30 10.55 -5.43
C ASP A 188 6.62 9.05 -5.42
N VAL A 189 7.09 8.49 -6.53
CA VAL A 189 7.59 7.12 -6.58
C VAL A 189 9.08 7.13 -6.25
N LEU A 190 9.44 6.63 -5.08
CA LEU A 190 10.80 6.71 -4.55
C LEU A 190 11.38 5.32 -4.26
N PRO A 191 12.68 5.11 -4.50
CA PRO A 191 13.37 3.92 -4.01
C PRO A 191 13.23 3.80 -2.47
N VAL A 192 13.11 2.57 -1.97
CA VAL A 192 13.01 2.29 -0.52
C VAL A 192 14.16 2.95 0.26
N ALA A 193 15.38 2.92 -0.28
CA ALA A 193 16.53 3.57 0.36
C ALA A 193 16.34 5.08 0.55
N GLN A 194 15.68 5.77 -0.38
CA GLN A 194 15.37 7.19 -0.28
C GLN A 194 14.26 7.45 0.74
N VAL A 195 13.22 6.61 0.79
CA VAL A 195 12.17 6.69 1.81
C VAL A 195 12.77 6.56 3.21
N LEU A 196 13.64 5.57 3.43
CA LEU A 196 14.33 5.34 4.70
C LEU A 196 15.21 6.54 5.10
N SER A 197 15.89 7.15 4.12
CA SER A 197 16.69 8.36 4.37
C SER A 197 15.82 9.54 4.80
N GLN A 198 14.68 9.76 4.15
CA GLN A 198 13.74 10.83 4.54
C GLN A 198 13.18 10.59 5.95
N LEU A 199 12.77 9.36 6.29
CA LEU A 199 12.29 9.02 7.63
C LEU A 199 13.34 9.28 8.70
N THR A 200 14.59 8.93 8.45
CA THR A 200 15.69 9.17 9.38
C THR A 200 15.95 10.66 9.60
N ALA A 201 15.90 11.45 8.54
CA ALA A 201 16.08 12.90 8.61
C ALA A 201 14.96 13.57 9.43
N LEU A 202 13.69 13.19 9.21
CA LEU A 202 12.53 13.72 9.94
C LEU A 202 12.58 13.45 11.45
N CYS A 203 13.18 12.33 11.85
CA CYS A 203 13.28 11.98 13.28
C CYS A 203 14.56 12.48 13.93
N GLY A 204 15.62 12.77 13.15
CA GLY A 204 16.87 13.32 13.64
C GLY A 204 16.78 14.80 14.05
N ASP A 205 15.86 15.58 13.49
CA ASP A 205 15.64 16.99 13.80
C ASP A 205 14.77 17.22 15.06
N LYS A 206 14.30 16.14 15.71
CA LYS A 206 13.48 16.22 16.95
C LYS A 206 14.29 16.05 18.25
N GLY A 207 15.64 16.10 18.17
CA GLY A 207 16.57 15.91 19.29
C GLY A 207 17.13 17.21 19.87
#